data_24aebfa3c7af1e0c48f0ab87d365b16d
#
_entry.id   24aebfa3c7af1e0c48f0ab87d365b16d
#
_cell.length_a   1.000
_cell.length_b   1.000
_cell.length_c   1.000
_cell.angle_alpha   90.00
_cell.angle_beta   90.00
_cell.angle_gamma   90.00
#
_symmetry.space_group_name_H-M   'P 1'
#
loop_
_entity.id
_entity.type
_entity.pdbx_description
1 polymer ?
#
loop_
_entity_poly.entity_id
_entity_poly.type
_entity_poly.pdbx_seq_one_letter_code
_entity_poly.pdbx_strand_id
1 'polypeptide(L)'
;MGVTGDDLKSARTASNWTQAEAAHRLGVTQAYLSMVERGSRPISGDLTSAALRVFPLPATVRPIEDHPAVNAGEEFFKRALGELGYPGFVYLESKQLLNPAELLLLALDSENLDARVTEALPWLPYHFPEMNWKWLTSESKFRDRQNRLAYVSLLASDVAQKRGETQLAEKLRSHVAALERSRLANEDTLAKDSMSQAERKWLRTHRTPLAAHWNLLTDLKAEDLQHVF
;
A
#
# COMPACT_ATOMS: atom_id res chain seq x y z
N MET A 1 8.72 1.73 8.62
CA MET A 1 8.97 3.15 8.94
C MET A 1 7.87 3.60 9.87
N GLY A 2 8.09 4.62 10.67
CA GLY A 2 7.08 5.23 11.53
C GLY A 2 7.20 6.74 11.40
N VAL A 3 6.37 7.49 12.11
CA VAL A 3 6.41 8.96 12.15
C VAL A 3 7.81 9.43 12.56
N THR A 4 8.38 10.36 11.82
CA THR A 4 9.70 10.95 12.07
C THR A 4 9.57 12.38 12.62
N GLY A 5 10.67 12.93 13.13
CA GLY A 5 10.73 14.34 13.54
C GLY A 5 10.45 15.31 12.39
N ASP A 6 10.88 14.96 11.18
CA ASP A 6 10.63 15.77 9.98
C ASP A 6 9.16 15.74 9.57
N ASP A 7 8.47 14.60 9.73
CA ASP A 7 7.02 14.51 9.51
C ASP A 7 6.25 15.41 10.48
N LEU A 8 6.64 15.39 11.77
CA LEU A 8 6.04 16.29 12.78
C LEU A 8 6.25 17.76 12.45
N LYS A 9 7.49 18.12 12.08
CA LYS A 9 7.84 19.49 11.70
C LYS A 9 7.04 19.95 10.47
N SER A 10 6.96 19.10 9.46
CA SER A 10 6.21 19.37 8.22
C SER A 10 4.72 19.55 8.51
N ALA A 11 4.11 18.64 9.27
CA ALA A 11 2.70 18.71 9.63
C ALA A 11 2.37 19.94 10.49
N ARG A 12 3.24 20.28 11.47
CA ARG A 12 3.11 21.50 12.28
C ARG A 12 3.17 22.76 11.42
N THR A 13 4.13 22.82 10.51
CA THR A 13 4.31 23.98 9.63
C THR A 13 3.11 24.13 8.67
N ALA A 14 2.63 23.03 8.10
CA ALA A 14 1.43 23.00 7.26
C ALA A 14 0.17 23.47 8.01
N SER A 15 0.12 23.18 9.33
CA SER A 15 -0.96 23.66 10.22
C SER A 15 -0.77 25.11 10.70
N ASN A 16 0.31 25.79 10.31
CA ASN A 16 0.69 27.12 10.78
C ASN A 16 0.82 27.23 12.31
N TRP A 17 1.26 26.16 13.00
CA TRP A 17 1.44 26.16 14.44
C TRP A 17 2.88 26.44 14.84
N THR A 18 3.04 27.21 15.92
CA THR A 18 4.32 27.33 16.62
C THR A 18 4.70 26.01 17.30
N GLN A 19 5.96 25.84 17.65
CA GLN A 19 6.39 24.66 18.42
C GLN A 19 5.69 24.58 19.79
N ALA A 20 5.37 25.73 20.41
CA ALA A 20 4.66 25.76 21.70
C ALA A 20 3.22 25.27 21.57
N GLU A 21 2.49 25.74 20.56
CA GLU A 21 1.11 25.31 20.27
C GLU A 21 1.02 23.83 19.94
N ALA A 22 1.92 23.33 19.07
CA ALA A 22 1.98 21.92 18.72
C ALA A 22 2.32 21.06 19.94
N ALA A 23 3.32 21.45 20.74
CA ALA A 23 3.70 20.73 21.95
C ALA A 23 2.53 20.64 22.94
N HIS A 24 1.80 21.72 23.16
CA HIS A 24 0.60 21.73 23.99
C HIS A 24 -0.45 20.73 23.51
N ARG A 25 -0.77 20.73 22.20
CA ARG A 25 -1.75 19.81 21.59
C ARG A 25 -1.31 18.34 21.62
N LEU A 26 0.00 18.10 21.52
CA LEU A 26 0.61 16.77 21.59
C LEU A 26 0.80 16.27 23.04
N GLY A 27 0.56 17.11 24.05
CA GLY A 27 0.76 16.76 25.44
C GLY A 27 2.24 16.61 25.86
N VAL A 28 3.15 17.35 25.19
CA VAL A 28 4.59 17.31 25.47
C VAL A 28 5.15 18.71 25.74
N THR A 29 6.41 18.81 26.20
CA THR A 29 7.09 20.10 26.35
C THR A 29 7.61 20.61 24.98
N GLN A 30 7.65 21.93 24.80
CA GLN A 30 8.23 22.54 23.60
C GLN A 30 9.68 22.09 23.39
N ALA A 31 10.47 22.02 24.46
CA ALA A 31 11.87 21.58 24.39
C ALA A 31 12.00 20.16 23.85
N TYR A 32 11.14 19.23 24.30
CA TYR A 32 11.13 17.86 23.81
C TYR A 32 10.72 17.81 22.32
N LEU A 33 9.64 18.48 21.93
CA LEU A 33 9.23 18.54 20.53
C LEU A 33 10.35 19.11 19.64
N SER A 34 11.02 20.18 20.08
CA SER A 34 12.13 20.77 19.36
C SER A 34 13.32 19.80 19.17
N MET A 35 13.62 18.97 20.19
CA MET A 35 14.66 17.93 20.07
C MET A 35 14.25 16.83 19.08
N VAL A 36 13.00 16.42 19.09
CA VAL A 36 12.48 15.41 18.14
C VAL A 36 12.49 15.95 16.71
N GLU A 37 11.98 17.16 16.49
CA GLU A 37 11.96 17.80 15.15
C GLU A 37 13.35 18.03 14.55
N ARG A 38 14.39 18.14 15.41
CA ARG A 38 15.81 18.25 14.96
C ARG A 38 16.51 16.90 14.83
N GLY A 39 15.80 15.80 15.08
CA GLY A 39 16.39 14.46 15.05
C GLY A 39 17.38 14.16 16.18
N SER A 40 17.53 15.07 17.19
CA SER A 40 18.42 14.88 18.32
C SER A 40 17.83 13.96 19.40
N ARG A 41 16.56 13.59 19.28
CA ARG A 41 15.89 12.62 20.12
C ARG A 41 14.91 11.79 19.31
N PRO A 42 14.82 10.46 19.50
CA PRO A 42 13.84 9.62 18.82
C PRO A 42 12.44 9.98 19.29
N ILE A 43 11.46 9.81 18.41
CA ILE A 43 10.04 9.93 18.74
C ILE A 43 9.62 8.75 19.62
N SER A 44 8.86 9.01 20.67
CA SER A 44 8.25 7.95 21.50
C SER A 44 6.95 7.43 20.90
N GLY A 45 6.54 6.21 21.27
CA GLY A 45 5.26 5.63 20.84
C GLY A 45 4.05 6.50 21.24
N ASP A 46 4.07 7.08 22.44
CA ASP A 46 3.02 7.98 22.92
C ASP A 46 2.92 9.25 22.05
N LEU A 47 4.08 9.85 21.70
CA LEU A 47 4.11 11.01 20.83
C LEU A 47 3.68 10.64 19.40
N THR A 48 4.07 9.48 18.88
CA THR A 48 3.58 8.96 17.61
C THR A 48 2.05 8.84 17.60
N SER A 49 1.49 8.22 18.61
CA SER A 49 0.04 8.05 18.76
C SER A 49 -0.70 9.39 18.89
N ALA A 50 -0.12 10.34 19.64
CA ALA A 50 -0.66 11.71 19.72
C ALA A 50 -0.61 12.42 18.38
N ALA A 51 0.52 12.32 17.65
CA ALA A 51 0.70 12.96 16.35
C ALA A 51 -0.31 12.45 15.32
N LEU A 52 -0.55 11.14 15.27
CA LEU A 52 -1.53 10.52 14.36
C LEU A 52 -2.98 10.97 14.62
N ARG A 53 -3.28 11.40 15.86
CA ARG A 53 -4.60 11.96 16.22
C ARG A 53 -4.72 13.45 15.92
N VAL A 54 -3.63 14.19 16.03
CA VAL A 54 -3.62 15.67 16.03
C VAL A 54 -3.32 16.23 14.65
N PHE A 55 -2.47 15.52 13.86
CA PHE A 55 -2.04 15.99 12.55
C PHE A 55 -2.61 15.14 11.41
N PRO A 56 -2.92 15.76 10.26
CA PRO A 56 -3.25 15.03 9.03
C PRO A 56 -1.97 14.45 8.41
N LEU A 57 -1.39 13.44 9.07
CA LEU A 57 -0.20 12.76 8.58
C LEU A 57 -0.52 11.83 7.42
N PRO A 58 0.39 11.70 6.42
CA PRO A 58 0.23 10.76 5.34
C PRO A 58 0.02 9.33 5.85
N ALA A 59 -0.83 8.55 5.18
CA ALA A 59 -1.09 7.17 5.56
C ALA A 59 0.18 6.30 5.57
N THR A 60 1.17 6.63 4.73
CA THR A 60 2.45 5.92 4.59
C THR A 60 3.35 5.99 5.83
N VAL A 61 3.18 6.98 6.71
CA VAL A 61 3.98 7.11 7.95
C VAL A 61 3.34 6.41 9.15
N ARG A 62 2.14 5.83 8.99
CA ARG A 62 1.50 5.05 10.05
C ARG A 62 2.33 3.83 10.39
N PRO A 63 2.37 3.43 11.66
CA PRO A 63 2.99 2.17 12.05
C PRO A 63 2.37 1.02 11.25
N ILE A 64 3.21 0.11 10.82
CA ILE A 64 2.77 -1.17 10.28
C ILE A 64 2.66 -2.09 11.48
N GLU A 65 1.47 -2.60 11.72
CA GLU A 65 1.22 -3.55 12.79
C GLU A 65 1.44 -4.97 12.26
N ASP A 66 1.92 -5.85 13.14
CA ASP A 66 2.09 -7.26 12.79
C ASP A 66 0.72 -7.94 12.97
N HIS A 67 -0.14 -7.78 11.97
CA HIS A 67 -1.40 -8.50 11.97
C HIS A 67 -1.15 -9.96 11.59
N PRO A 68 -1.47 -10.93 12.45
CA PRO A 68 -1.56 -12.30 12.01
C PRO A 68 -2.54 -12.34 10.85
N ALA A 69 -2.31 -13.22 9.87
CA ALA A 69 -3.16 -13.39 8.69
C ALA A 69 -4.64 -13.45 9.14
N VAL A 70 -5.27 -12.30 9.20
CA VAL A 70 -6.68 -12.19 9.56
C VAL A 70 -7.41 -12.65 8.31
N ASN A 71 -8.37 -13.56 8.44
CA ASN A 71 -9.41 -13.76 7.46
C ASN A 71 -10.25 -12.47 7.36
N ALA A 72 -9.61 -11.43 6.83
CA ALA A 72 -10.22 -10.15 6.60
C ALA A 72 -11.29 -10.35 5.51
N GLY A 73 -12.56 -10.23 5.88
CA GLY A 73 -13.66 -10.34 4.93
C GLY A 73 -13.59 -9.21 3.88
N GLU A 74 -14.31 -9.37 2.79
CA GLU A 74 -14.38 -8.41 1.68
C GLU A 74 -14.65 -6.97 2.16
N GLU A 75 -15.56 -6.80 3.12
CA GLU A 75 -15.92 -5.50 3.68
C GLU A 75 -14.76 -4.79 4.37
N PHE A 76 -13.82 -5.52 4.97
CA PHE A 76 -12.61 -4.94 5.55
C PHE A 76 -11.76 -4.23 4.49
N PHE A 77 -11.48 -4.90 3.37
CA PHE A 77 -10.67 -4.34 2.29
C PHE A 77 -11.35 -3.14 1.61
N LYS A 78 -12.66 -3.25 1.36
CA LYS A 78 -13.45 -2.14 0.77
C LYS A 78 -13.40 -0.90 1.66
N ARG A 79 -13.61 -1.06 2.97
CA ARG A 79 -13.54 0.05 3.94
C ARG A 79 -12.13 0.62 4.04
N ALA A 80 -11.10 -0.22 4.16
CA ALA A 80 -9.72 0.23 4.25
C ALA A 80 -9.26 0.98 2.99
N LEU A 81 -9.65 0.54 1.79
CA LEU A 81 -9.41 1.25 0.55
C LEU A 81 -10.17 2.59 0.50
N GLY A 82 -11.43 2.62 0.93
CA GLY A 82 -12.22 3.86 1.02
C GLY A 82 -11.61 4.90 1.95
N GLU A 83 -11.10 4.47 3.11
CA GLU A 83 -10.39 5.33 4.07
C GLU A 83 -9.08 5.91 3.50
N LEU A 84 -8.40 5.18 2.65
CA LEU A 84 -7.22 5.67 1.94
C LEU A 84 -7.58 6.61 0.77
N GLY A 85 -8.88 6.78 0.48
CA GLY A 85 -9.38 7.68 -0.57
C GLY A 85 -9.63 7.00 -1.92
N TYR A 86 -9.70 5.66 -1.98
CA TYR A 86 -10.03 4.97 -3.22
C TYR A 86 -11.45 5.33 -3.69
N PRO A 87 -11.63 5.90 -4.91
CA PRO A 87 -12.91 6.47 -5.34
C PRO A 87 -14.08 5.48 -5.32
N GLY A 88 -13.78 4.21 -5.63
CA GLY A 88 -14.81 3.15 -5.70
C GLY A 88 -15.44 2.80 -4.35
N PHE A 89 -14.80 3.16 -3.22
CA PHE A 89 -15.23 2.79 -1.87
C PHE A 89 -15.25 3.95 -0.87
N VAL A 90 -15.00 5.18 -1.31
CA VAL A 90 -14.94 6.38 -0.44
C VAL A 90 -16.23 6.65 0.35
N TYR A 91 -17.36 6.08 -0.09
CA TYR A 91 -18.65 6.19 0.60
C TYR A 91 -18.79 5.26 1.82
N LEU A 92 -17.84 4.36 2.03
CA LEU A 92 -17.83 3.45 3.18
C LEU A 92 -17.07 4.09 4.32
N GLU A 93 -17.78 4.49 5.38
CA GLU A 93 -17.13 5.01 6.58
C GLU A 93 -16.38 3.90 7.33
N SER A 94 -15.15 4.18 7.72
CA SER A 94 -14.34 3.37 8.63
C SER A 94 -13.57 4.29 9.58
N LYS A 95 -13.10 3.75 10.69
CA LYS A 95 -12.28 4.48 11.68
C LYS A 95 -10.85 3.97 11.76
N GLN A 96 -10.50 3.01 10.93
CA GLN A 96 -9.21 2.30 11.01
C GLN A 96 -8.43 2.51 9.71
N LEU A 97 -7.67 3.60 9.67
CA LEU A 97 -6.79 3.89 8.54
C LEU A 97 -5.52 3.05 8.64
N LEU A 98 -5.36 2.08 7.76
CA LEU A 98 -4.17 1.23 7.66
C LEU A 98 -3.03 1.93 6.89
N ASN A 99 -1.80 1.44 7.11
CA ASN A 99 -0.69 1.79 6.24
C ASN A 99 -0.92 1.17 4.84
N PRO A 100 -0.74 1.91 3.74
CA PRO A 100 -0.98 1.39 2.39
C PRO A 100 -0.16 0.15 2.04
N ALA A 101 1.09 0.06 2.51
CA ALA A 101 1.92 -1.13 2.30
C ALA A 101 1.38 -2.36 3.03
N GLU A 102 0.87 -2.15 4.24
CA GLU A 102 0.23 -3.19 5.03
C GLU A 102 -1.06 -3.67 4.39
N LEU A 103 -1.94 -2.75 3.97
CA LEU A 103 -3.19 -3.10 3.29
C LEU A 103 -2.91 -3.89 2.01
N LEU A 104 -1.92 -3.45 1.22
CA LEU A 104 -1.54 -4.17 -0.01
C LEU A 104 -1.05 -5.58 0.31
N LEU A 105 -0.18 -5.75 1.30
CA LEU A 105 0.33 -7.07 1.68
C LEU A 105 -0.80 -8.00 2.14
N LEU A 106 -1.70 -7.53 3.02
CA LEU A 106 -2.85 -8.31 3.49
C LEU A 106 -3.76 -8.75 2.33
N ALA A 107 -4.00 -7.86 1.37
CA ALA A 107 -4.79 -8.19 0.19
C ALA A 107 -4.07 -9.22 -0.71
N LEU A 108 -2.77 -9.07 -0.94
CA LEU A 108 -1.99 -10.03 -1.74
C LEU A 108 -1.85 -11.39 -1.06
N ASP A 109 -1.94 -11.44 0.27
CA ASP A 109 -1.87 -12.70 1.04
C ASP A 109 -3.23 -13.41 1.13
N SER A 110 -4.32 -12.73 0.78
CA SER A 110 -5.65 -13.31 0.78
C SER A 110 -5.78 -14.41 -0.29
N GLU A 111 -6.52 -15.47 0.06
CA GLU A 111 -6.81 -16.58 -0.87
C GLU A 111 -7.88 -16.21 -1.89
N ASN A 112 -8.91 -15.48 -1.43
CA ASN A 112 -10.03 -15.07 -2.28
C ASN A 112 -10.42 -13.63 -1.95
N LEU A 113 -10.37 -12.78 -2.95
CA LEU A 113 -10.83 -11.40 -2.89
C LEU A 113 -11.99 -11.17 -3.86
N ASP A 114 -12.84 -10.23 -3.51
CA ASP A 114 -13.82 -9.66 -4.44
C ASP A 114 -13.11 -9.06 -5.67
N ALA A 115 -13.69 -9.21 -6.85
CA ALA A 115 -13.10 -8.73 -8.10
C ALA A 115 -12.81 -7.21 -8.06
N ARG A 116 -13.73 -6.41 -7.49
CA ARG A 116 -13.56 -4.95 -7.37
C ARG A 116 -12.41 -4.57 -6.43
N VAL A 117 -12.20 -5.37 -5.37
CA VAL A 117 -11.04 -5.18 -4.47
C VAL A 117 -9.76 -5.51 -5.22
N THR A 118 -9.74 -6.62 -5.97
CA THR A 118 -8.58 -7.02 -6.78
C THR A 118 -8.23 -5.95 -7.83
N GLU A 119 -9.22 -5.40 -8.52
CA GLU A 119 -9.07 -4.30 -9.47
C GLU A 119 -8.55 -3.00 -8.82
N ALA A 120 -8.86 -2.79 -7.54
CA ALA A 120 -8.39 -1.63 -6.78
C ALA A 120 -6.93 -1.73 -6.32
N LEU A 121 -6.34 -2.93 -6.26
CA LEU A 121 -4.98 -3.10 -5.72
C LEU A 121 -3.90 -2.28 -6.43
N PRO A 122 -3.87 -2.15 -7.76
CA PRO A 122 -2.90 -1.32 -8.46
C PRO A 122 -2.98 0.17 -8.11
N TRP A 123 -4.12 0.64 -7.62
CA TRP A 123 -4.28 2.02 -7.15
C TRP A 123 -3.37 2.34 -5.95
N LEU A 124 -3.10 1.36 -5.07
CA LEU A 124 -2.25 1.57 -3.89
C LEU A 124 -0.81 1.97 -4.27
N PRO A 125 -0.04 1.19 -5.06
CA PRO A 125 1.30 1.60 -5.47
C PRO A 125 1.31 2.87 -6.33
N TYR A 126 0.26 3.14 -7.09
CA TYR A 126 0.13 4.36 -7.88
C TYR A 126 -0.02 5.61 -7.01
N HIS A 127 -0.95 5.58 -6.03
CA HIS A 127 -1.23 6.72 -5.14
C HIS A 127 -0.22 6.88 -4.00
N PHE A 128 0.39 5.80 -3.58
CA PHE A 128 1.36 5.77 -2.48
C PHE A 128 2.73 5.25 -2.94
N PRO A 129 3.37 5.89 -3.93
CA PRO A 129 4.65 5.43 -4.48
C PRO A 129 5.80 5.47 -3.46
N GLU A 130 5.63 6.22 -2.34
CA GLU A 130 6.59 6.32 -1.24
C GLU A 130 6.30 5.34 -0.08
N MET A 131 5.38 4.37 -0.27
CA MET A 131 5.14 3.37 0.77
C MET A 131 6.41 2.60 1.13
N ASN A 132 6.42 1.88 2.24
CA ASN A 132 7.60 1.14 2.71
C ASN A 132 7.91 -0.08 1.83
N TRP A 133 8.45 0.16 0.64
CA TRP A 133 8.81 -0.89 -0.33
C TRP A 133 9.81 -1.90 0.20
N LYS A 134 10.75 -1.48 1.07
CA LYS A 134 11.73 -2.40 1.67
C LYS A 134 11.02 -3.46 2.51
N TRP A 135 10.13 -3.04 3.39
CA TRP A 135 9.33 -3.93 4.22
C TRP A 135 8.40 -4.79 3.35
N LEU A 136 7.63 -4.16 2.47
CA LEU A 136 6.66 -4.83 1.60
C LEU A 136 7.30 -5.92 0.72
N THR A 137 8.47 -5.63 0.14
CA THR A 137 9.25 -6.60 -0.65
C THR A 137 9.73 -7.77 0.22
N SER A 138 10.21 -7.49 1.44
CA SER A 138 10.68 -8.53 2.36
C SER A 138 9.54 -9.47 2.78
N GLU A 139 8.43 -8.90 3.22
CA GLU A 139 7.26 -9.64 3.66
C GLU A 139 6.60 -10.43 2.51
N SER A 140 6.52 -9.83 1.33
CA SER A 140 5.98 -10.53 0.16
C SER A 140 6.82 -11.76 -0.21
N LYS A 141 8.14 -11.68 -0.09
CA LYS A 141 9.02 -12.84 -0.31
C LYS A 141 8.88 -13.89 0.78
N PHE A 142 8.75 -13.46 2.03
CA PHE A 142 8.56 -14.38 3.16
C PHE A 142 7.25 -15.19 3.05
N ARG A 143 6.21 -14.59 2.43
CA ARG A 143 4.88 -15.18 2.26
C ARG A 143 4.65 -15.79 0.86
N ASP A 144 5.67 -15.85 0.01
CA ASP A 144 5.56 -16.30 -1.39
C ASP A 144 4.52 -15.51 -2.21
N ARG A 145 4.44 -14.19 -1.97
CA ARG A 145 3.52 -13.25 -2.66
C ARG A 145 4.24 -12.26 -3.58
N GLN A 146 5.54 -12.40 -3.80
CA GLN A 146 6.33 -11.50 -4.63
C GLN A 146 5.86 -11.42 -6.09
N ASN A 147 5.33 -12.51 -6.65
CA ASN A 147 4.80 -12.50 -8.02
C ASN A 147 3.52 -11.63 -8.09
N ARG A 148 2.63 -11.75 -7.10
CA ARG A 148 1.42 -10.92 -6.99
C ARG A 148 1.78 -9.45 -6.82
N LEU A 149 2.74 -9.11 -5.93
CA LEU A 149 3.20 -7.75 -5.71
C LEU A 149 3.79 -7.14 -6.98
N ALA A 150 4.66 -7.88 -7.67
CA ALA A 150 5.27 -7.41 -8.91
C ALA A 150 4.23 -7.11 -9.99
N TYR A 151 3.28 -8.02 -10.17
CA TYR A 151 2.22 -7.87 -11.16
C TYR A 151 1.34 -6.64 -10.91
N VAL A 152 0.84 -6.48 -9.68
CA VAL A 152 0.02 -5.33 -9.28
C VAL A 152 0.78 -4.01 -9.46
N SER A 153 2.08 -3.98 -9.10
CA SER A 153 2.92 -2.80 -9.26
C SER A 153 3.19 -2.45 -10.73
N LEU A 154 3.32 -3.46 -11.60
CA LEU A 154 3.48 -3.24 -13.04
C LEU A 154 2.19 -2.77 -13.70
N LEU A 155 1.02 -3.26 -13.28
CA LEU A 155 -0.26 -2.72 -13.73
C LEU A 155 -0.36 -1.23 -13.39
N ALA A 156 0.01 -0.83 -12.17
CA ALA A 156 0.06 0.57 -11.76
C ALA A 156 1.05 1.39 -12.61
N SER A 157 2.23 0.82 -12.90
CA SER A 157 3.23 1.45 -13.78
C SER A 157 2.70 1.66 -15.20
N ASP A 158 1.99 0.67 -15.75
CA ASP A 158 1.44 0.77 -17.10
C ASP A 158 0.32 1.83 -17.18
N VAL A 159 -0.50 1.96 -16.12
CA VAL A 159 -1.48 3.05 -16.02
C VAL A 159 -0.77 4.40 -15.96
N ALA A 160 0.26 4.56 -15.11
CA ALA A 160 1.05 5.79 -15.02
C ALA A 160 1.68 6.15 -16.36
N GLN A 161 2.25 5.17 -17.09
CA GLN A 161 2.84 5.37 -18.41
C GLN A 161 1.80 5.87 -19.41
N LYS A 162 0.60 5.29 -19.45
CA LYS A 162 -0.49 5.70 -20.34
C LYS A 162 -1.00 7.11 -20.05
N ARG A 163 -0.89 7.56 -18.79
CA ARG A 163 -1.22 8.92 -18.36
C ARG A 163 -0.10 9.94 -18.58
N GLY A 164 1.06 9.51 -19.08
CA GLY A 164 2.21 10.38 -19.30
C GLY A 164 3.04 10.63 -18.02
N GLU A 165 2.76 9.94 -16.94
CA GLU A 165 3.46 10.06 -15.66
C GLU A 165 4.72 9.18 -15.63
N THR A 166 5.65 9.47 -16.54
CA THR A 166 6.82 8.63 -16.81
C THR A 166 7.70 8.41 -15.58
N GLN A 167 7.89 9.44 -14.75
CA GLN A 167 8.70 9.32 -13.52
C GLN A 167 8.09 8.33 -12.52
N LEU A 168 6.77 8.36 -12.34
CA LEU A 168 6.05 7.42 -11.50
C LEU A 168 6.17 6.00 -12.06
N ALA A 169 5.96 5.84 -13.37
CA ALA A 169 6.07 4.54 -14.03
C ALA A 169 7.47 3.93 -13.86
N GLU A 170 8.53 4.70 -14.06
CA GLU A 170 9.91 4.26 -13.88
C GLU A 170 10.21 3.89 -12.43
N LYS A 171 9.73 4.70 -11.48
CA LYS A 171 9.88 4.43 -10.06
C LYS A 171 9.26 3.08 -9.67
N LEU A 172 8.02 2.82 -10.09
CA LEU A 172 7.34 1.55 -9.82
C LEU A 172 8.09 0.36 -10.44
N ARG A 173 8.58 0.50 -11.69
CA ARG A 173 9.41 -0.53 -12.33
C ARG A 173 10.71 -0.80 -11.58
N SER A 174 11.34 0.23 -11.02
CA SER A 174 12.57 0.08 -10.24
C SER A 174 12.37 -0.78 -8.98
N HIS A 175 11.21 -0.65 -8.31
CA HIS A 175 10.85 -1.50 -7.17
C HIS A 175 10.61 -2.95 -7.59
N VAL A 176 9.98 -3.18 -8.74
CA VAL A 176 9.74 -4.53 -9.27
C VAL A 176 11.03 -5.22 -9.70
N ALA A 177 12.01 -4.50 -10.21
CA ALA A 177 13.31 -5.07 -10.59
C ALA A 177 14.00 -5.82 -9.44
N ALA A 178 13.76 -5.43 -8.19
CA ALA A 178 14.25 -6.15 -7.01
C ALA A 178 13.55 -7.50 -6.76
N LEU A 179 12.35 -7.70 -7.34
CA LEU A 179 11.56 -8.93 -7.23
C LEU A 179 11.90 -9.94 -8.31
N GLU A 180 12.40 -9.49 -9.46
CA GLU A 180 12.67 -10.33 -10.64
C GLU A 180 13.57 -11.54 -10.32
N ARG A 181 14.61 -11.31 -9.52
CA ARG A 181 15.56 -12.38 -9.12
C ARG A 181 14.95 -13.41 -8.17
N SER A 182 13.82 -13.10 -7.55
CA SER A 182 13.11 -13.97 -6.62
C SER A 182 11.74 -14.43 -7.14
N ARG A 183 11.53 -14.28 -8.46
CA ARG A 183 10.30 -14.70 -9.10
C ARG A 183 10.06 -16.20 -8.88
N LEU A 184 8.85 -16.53 -8.44
CA LEU A 184 8.45 -17.92 -8.22
C LEU A 184 8.13 -18.60 -9.55
N ALA A 185 8.59 -19.84 -9.70
CA ALA A 185 8.29 -20.69 -10.85
C ALA A 185 6.89 -21.33 -10.76
N ASN A 186 6.35 -21.46 -9.55
CA ASN A 186 5.03 -22.05 -9.35
C ASN A 186 3.93 -21.13 -9.85
N GLU A 187 2.92 -21.71 -10.48
CA GLU A 187 1.71 -21.02 -10.91
C GLU A 187 0.87 -20.64 -9.70
N ASP A 188 0.43 -19.39 -9.66
CA ASP A 188 -0.43 -18.83 -8.61
C ASP A 188 -1.60 -18.07 -9.25
N THR A 189 -2.55 -17.63 -8.44
CA THR A 189 -3.67 -16.78 -8.84
C THR A 189 -3.47 -15.35 -8.32
N LEU A 190 -4.20 -14.37 -8.81
CA LEU A 190 -4.26 -13.06 -8.19
C LEU A 190 -5.40 -13.04 -7.16
N ALA A 191 -5.14 -13.65 -5.98
CA ALA A 191 -6.10 -13.74 -4.87
C ALA A 191 -7.48 -14.33 -5.28
N LYS A 192 -7.47 -15.44 -6.05
CA LYS A 192 -8.67 -16.18 -6.44
C LYS A 192 -8.40 -17.69 -6.42
N ASP A 193 -8.10 -18.24 -5.26
CA ASP A 193 -7.69 -19.64 -5.11
C ASP A 193 -8.86 -20.61 -5.34
N SER A 194 -10.12 -20.16 -5.13
CA SER A 194 -11.36 -20.90 -5.42
C SER A 194 -11.63 -21.11 -6.91
N MET A 195 -10.74 -20.66 -7.80
CA MET A 195 -10.88 -20.81 -9.25
C MET A 195 -10.99 -22.27 -9.68
N SER A 196 -12.01 -22.56 -10.51
CA SER A 196 -12.24 -23.92 -11.04
C SER A 196 -11.13 -24.35 -11.99
N GLN A 197 -10.98 -25.67 -12.20
CA GLN A 197 -10.03 -26.23 -13.17
C GLN A 197 -10.28 -25.74 -14.59
N ALA A 198 -11.54 -25.52 -14.97
CA ALA A 198 -11.90 -25.00 -16.28
C ALA A 198 -11.43 -23.56 -16.46
N GLU A 199 -11.62 -22.69 -15.45
CA GLU A 199 -11.10 -21.30 -15.44
C GLU A 199 -9.58 -21.29 -15.49
N ARG A 200 -8.92 -22.10 -14.67
CA ARG A 200 -7.44 -22.22 -14.68
C ARG A 200 -6.91 -22.60 -16.07
N LYS A 201 -7.55 -23.58 -16.72
CA LYS A 201 -7.18 -24.00 -18.08
C LYS A 201 -7.40 -22.88 -19.09
N TRP A 202 -8.50 -22.17 -19.00
CA TRP A 202 -8.81 -21.05 -19.88
C TRP A 202 -7.79 -19.92 -19.71
N LEU A 203 -7.51 -19.51 -18.48
CA LEU A 203 -6.57 -18.43 -18.18
C LEU A 203 -5.15 -18.74 -18.63
N ARG A 204 -4.68 -20.00 -18.56
CA ARG A 204 -3.35 -20.37 -19.08
C ARG A 204 -3.15 -20.00 -20.54
N THR A 205 -4.22 -20.00 -21.33
CA THR A 205 -4.18 -19.68 -22.76
C THR A 205 -4.58 -18.24 -23.09
N HIS A 206 -5.24 -17.53 -22.15
CA HIS A 206 -5.79 -16.20 -22.40
C HIS A 206 -5.17 -15.10 -21.52
N ARG A 207 -4.34 -15.43 -20.54
CA ARG A 207 -3.65 -14.46 -19.70
C ARG A 207 -2.68 -13.60 -20.52
N THR A 208 -2.45 -12.37 -20.05
CA THR A 208 -1.52 -11.45 -20.68
C THR A 208 -0.07 -11.98 -20.64
N PRO A 209 0.82 -11.51 -21.55
CA PRO A 209 2.26 -11.83 -21.45
C PRO A 209 2.86 -11.45 -20.09
N LEU A 210 2.40 -10.36 -19.48
CA LEU A 210 2.83 -9.92 -18.16
C LEU A 210 2.42 -10.92 -17.07
N ALA A 211 1.15 -11.39 -17.09
CA ALA A 211 0.66 -12.39 -16.15
C ALA A 211 1.40 -13.74 -16.35
N ALA A 212 1.68 -14.10 -17.60
CA ALA A 212 2.46 -15.31 -17.91
C ALA A 212 3.90 -15.21 -17.39
N HIS A 213 4.55 -14.06 -17.52
CA HIS A 213 5.88 -13.80 -17.00
C HIS A 213 5.95 -14.00 -15.49
N TRP A 214 4.95 -13.51 -14.75
CA TRP A 214 4.88 -13.64 -13.29
C TRP A 214 4.18 -14.92 -12.80
N ASN A 215 3.94 -15.89 -13.70
CA ASN A 215 3.28 -17.16 -13.41
C ASN A 215 1.91 -17.00 -12.71
N LEU A 216 1.15 -15.96 -13.06
CA LEU A 216 -0.16 -15.70 -12.50
C LEU A 216 -1.29 -16.12 -13.46
N LEU A 217 -2.33 -16.69 -12.89
CA LEU A 217 -3.61 -16.91 -13.56
C LEU A 217 -4.54 -15.74 -13.26
N THR A 218 -4.53 -14.77 -14.15
CA THR A 218 -5.41 -13.60 -14.13
C THR A 218 -5.52 -13.01 -15.54
N ASP A 219 -6.65 -12.44 -15.86
CA ASP A 219 -6.92 -11.69 -17.07
C ASP A 219 -6.92 -10.17 -16.84
N LEU A 220 -6.80 -9.74 -15.57
CA LEU A 220 -6.73 -8.32 -15.21
C LEU A 220 -5.58 -7.63 -15.96
N LYS A 221 -5.85 -6.51 -16.59
CA LYS A 221 -4.88 -5.73 -17.35
C LYS A 221 -5.07 -4.22 -17.12
N ALA A 222 -4.07 -3.44 -17.45
CA ALA A 222 -4.08 -2.00 -17.22
C ALA A 222 -5.20 -1.26 -17.97
N GLU A 223 -5.71 -1.81 -19.07
CA GLU A 223 -6.84 -1.26 -19.82
C GLU A 223 -8.15 -1.29 -19.03
N ASP A 224 -8.33 -2.31 -18.21
CA ASP A 224 -9.54 -2.51 -17.40
C ASP A 224 -9.59 -1.50 -16.23
N LEU A 225 -8.45 -0.91 -15.89
CA LEU A 225 -8.27 -0.06 -14.71
C LEU A 225 -8.45 1.45 -15.00
N GLN A 226 -8.74 1.85 -16.22
CA GLN A 226 -8.81 3.27 -16.60
C GLN A 226 -9.88 4.08 -15.84
N HIS A 227 -10.88 3.40 -15.29
CA HIS A 227 -11.97 4.01 -14.53
C HIS A 227 -11.68 4.12 -13.02
N VAL A 228 -10.55 3.58 -12.58
CA VAL A 228 -10.21 3.39 -11.18
C VAL A 228 -9.25 4.47 -10.65
N PHE A 229 -8.61 5.22 -11.56
CA PHE A 229 -7.54 6.19 -11.28
C PHE A 229 -7.95 7.62 -11.60
#